data_4f06a9d1e4d1a655818a19de15fc5c6f
#
_entry.id   4f06a9d1e4d1a655818a19de15fc5c6f
#
_cell.length_a   1.000
_cell.length_b   1.000
_cell.length_c   1.000
_cell.angle_alpha   90.00
_cell.angle_beta   90.00
_cell.angle_gamma   90.00
#
_symmetry.space_group_name_H-M   'P 1'
#
loop_
_entity.id
_entity.type
_entity.pdbx_description
1 polymer ?
#
loop_
_entity_poly.entity_id
_entity_poly.type
_entity_poly.pdbx_seq_one_letter_code
_entity_poly.pdbx_strand_id
1 'polypeptide(L)'
;MRQTDEVFATVLLLSQLTINRNELARPLTTAEWYRFRETVRASRVGSLGNLLGMDISALQQELGIPEQDAFRIFSLLNRTVHLSYVLEKFFEKGIDIVTIGEEEYPKRLVERLGEKAPPMLYYAGDLKLCQEKGILMAGAGNMKEAGERCVQTLVDKIIRAGYLLITGGTR
;
A
#
# COMPACT_ATOMS: atom_id res chain seq x y z
N MET A 1 14.52 10.68 -0.05
CA MET A 1 14.44 9.40 0.70
C MET A 1 14.98 8.29 -0.22
N ARG A 2 16.02 7.55 0.17
CA ARG A 2 16.47 6.40 -0.64
C ARG A 2 15.46 5.28 -0.39
N GLN A 3 14.57 5.05 -1.32
CA GLN A 3 13.79 3.83 -1.33
C GLN A 3 14.78 2.68 -1.47
N THR A 4 14.69 1.69 -0.60
CA THR A 4 15.47 0.47 -0.74
C THR A 4 14.92 -0.31 -1.94
N ASP A 5 15.74 -1.17 -2.57
CA ASP A 5 15.30 -2.03 -3.67
C ASP A 5 14.08 -2.90 -3.30
N GLU A 6 13.98 -3.29 -2.02
CA GLU A 6 12.82 -4.02 -1.47
C GLU A 6 11.53 -3.20 -1.54
N VAL A 7 11.59 -1.92 -1.13
CA VAL A 7 10.46 -0.97 -1.20
C VAL A 7 10.05 -0.78 -2.65
N PHE A 8 11.03 -0.53 -3.52
CA PHE A 8 10.77 -0.27 -4.93
C PHE A 8 10.13 -1.48 -5.64
N ALA A 9 10.66 -2.68 -5.42
CA ALA A 9 10.06 -3.92 -5.93
C ALA A 9 8.64 -4.12 -5.41
N THR A 10 8.38 -3.84 -4.11
CA THR A 10 7.04 -3.92 -3.53
C THR A 10 6.06 -2.97 -4.23
N VAL A 11 6.47 -1.72 -4.47
CA VAL A 11 5.65 -0.73 -5.18
C VAL A 11 5.37 -1.17 -6.62
N LEU A 12 6.39 -1.68 -7.33
CA LEU A 12 6.23 -2.21 -8.69
C LEU A 12 5.23 -3.38 -8.75
N LEU A 13 5.26 -4.27 -7.79
CA LEU A 13 4.39 -5.45 -7.78
C LEU A 13 2.93 -5.13 -7.42
N LEU A 14 2.68 -4.10 -6.61
CA LEU A 14 1.36 -3.81 -6.04
C LEU A 14 0.64 -2.61 -6.65
N SER A 15 1.39 -1.62 -7.19
CA SER A 15 0.79 -0.37 -7.66
C SER A 15 -0.19 -0.59 -8.80
N GLN A 16 -1.38 -0.02 -8.67
CA GLN A 16 -2.42 -0.01 -9.69
C GLN A 16 -2.41 1.27 -10.55
N LEU A 17 -1.49 2.20 -10.29
CA LEU A 17 -1.47 3.52 -10.90
C LEU A 17 -1.15 3.51 -12.40
N THR A 18 -0.52 2.45 -12.88
CA THR A 18 -0.08 2.34 -14.28
C THR A 18 -0.83 1.28 -15.06
N ILE A 19 -1.98 0.83 -14.57
CA ILE A 19 -2.79 -0.16 -15.28
C ILE A 19 -3.40 0.52 -16.50
N ASN A 20 -2.80 0.26 -17.66
CA ASN A 20 -3.49 0.48 -18.92
C ASN A 20 -4.45 -0.71 -19.13
N ARG A 21 -5.65 -0.49 -19.66
CA ARG A 21 -6.63 -1.56 -19.91
C ARG A 21 -6.11 -2.70 -20.81
N ASN A 22 -4.97 -2.48 -21.46
CA ASN A 22 -4.27 -3.42 -22.32
C ASN A 22 -3.07 -4.11 -21.65
N GLU A 23 -2.78 -3.88 -20.36
CA GLU A 23 -1.66 -4.55 -19.69
C GLU A 23 -1.98 -6.02 -19.41
N LEU A 24 -1.12 -6.90 -19.93
CA LEU A 24 -1.19 -8.35 -19.75
C LEU A 24 -0.89 -8.80 -18.29
N ALA A 25 -0.33 -7.92 -17.47
CA ALA A 25 0.07 -8.21 -16.10
C ALA A 25 -0.70 -7.35 -15.09
N ARG A 26 -1.69 -7.92 -14.43
CA ARG A 26 -2.35 -7.27 -13.31
C ARG A 26 -1.43 -7.25 -12.07
N PRO A 27 -1.42 -6.17 -11.25
CA PRO A 27 -0.73 -6.11 -9.97
C PRO A 27 -1.14 -7.24 -9.03
N LEU A 28 -0.26 -7.56 -8.09
CA LEU A 28 -0.57 -8.55 -7.06
C LEU A 28 -1.62 -8.01 -6.11
N THR A 29 -2.53 -8.86 -5.68
CA THR A 29 -3.38 -8.60 -4.52
C THR A 29 -2.57 -8.72 -3.23
N THR A 30 -3.09 -8.21 -2.10
CA THR A 30 -2.46 -8.36 -0.78
C THR A 30 -2.11 -9.82 -0.49
N ALA A 31 -3.05 -10.74 -0.69
CA ALA A 31 -2.82 -12.16 -0.42
C ALA A 31 -1.81 -12.82 -1.38
N GLU A 32 -1.80 -12.42 -2.66
CA GLU A 32 -0.81 -12.89 -3.62
C GLU A 32 0.59 -12.37 -3.24
N TRP A 33 0.69 -11.11 -2.81
CA TRP A 33 1.97 -10.51 -2.41
C TRP A 33 2.58 -11.21 -1.18
N TYR A 34 1.80 -11.50 -0.13
CA TYR A 34 2.30 -12.21 1.04
C TYR A 34 2.83 -13.60 0.67
N ARG A 35 2.06 -14.38 -0.11
CA ARG A 35 2.49 -15.70 -0.60
C ARG A 35 3.76 -15.61 -1.46
N PHE A 36 3.79 -14.66 -2.38
CA PHE A 36 4.93 -14.46 -3.27
C PHE A 36 6.18 -14.03 -2.48
N ARG A 37 6.05 -13.13 -1.52
CA ARG A 37 7.13 -12.72 -0.62
C ARG A 37 7.72 -13.91 0.15
N GLU A 38 6.90 -14.81 0.66
CA GLU A 38 7.39 -16.02 1.35
C GLU A 38 8.09 -16.99 0.37
N THR A 39 7.57 -17.15 -0.85
CA THR A 39 8.26 -17.90 -1.91
C THR A 39 9.66 -17.33 -2.19
N VAL A 40 9.77 -16.01 -2.35
CA VAL A 40 11.05 -15.33 -2.58
C VAL A 40 11.99 -15.50 -1.40
N ARG A 41 11.52 -15.35 -0.17
CA ARG A 41 12.32 -15.53 1.05
C ARG A 41 12.84 -16.96 1.22
N ALA A 42 12.05 -17.95 0.85
CA ALA A 42 12.42 -19.35 0.92
C ALA A 42 13.38 -19.77 -0.21
N SER A 43 13.51 -18.98 -1.27
CA SER A 43 14.39 -19.23 -2.41
C SER A 43 15.81 -18.68 -2.17
N ARG A 44 16.72 -18.93 -3.11
CA ARG A 44 18.07 -18.37 -3.10
C ARG A 44 18.10 -16.86 -3.32
N VAL A 45 17.03 -16.30 -3.86
CA VAL A 45 16.88 -14.85 -4.12
C VAL A 45 16.80 -14.07 -2.81
N GLY A 46 16.08 -14.57 -1.82
CA GLY A 46 16.04 -14.10 -0.43
C GLY A 46 15.26 -12.79 -0.21
N SER A 47 15.24 -11.86 -1.14
CA SER A 47 14.48 -10.59 -1.02
C SER A 47 13.83 -10.16 -2.33
N LEU A 48 12.73 -9.39 -2.23
CA LEU A 48 12.03 -8.84 -3.41
C LEU A 48 12.93 -7.89 -4.21
N GLY A 49 13.81 -7.15 -3.54
CA GLY A 49 14.75 -6.24 -4.19
C GLY A 49 15.70 -6.94 -5.15
N ASN A 50 16.09 -8.18 -4.83
CA ASN A 50 16.98 -8.98 -5.67
C ASN A 50 16.32 -9.51 -6.96
N LEU A 51 14.99 -9.36 -7.09
CA LEU A 51 14.28 -9.70 -8.33
C LEU A 51 14.48 -8.64 -9.42
N LEU A 52 14.91 -7.42 -9.06
CA LEU A 52 15.11 -6.36 -10.01
C LEU A 52 16.22 -6.71 -11.00
N GLY A 53 15.90 -6.64 -12.30
CA GLY A 53 16.82 -6.99 -13.38
C GLY A 53 16.89 -8.48 -13.74
N MET A 54 16.17 -9.37 -13.02
CA MET A 54 16.06 -10.78 -13.42
C MET A 54 15.19 -10.93 -14.66
N ASP A 55 15.59 -11.83 -15.54
CA ASP A 55 14.77 -12.23 -16.69
C ASP A 55 13.74 -13.32 -16.34
N ILE A 56 12.86 -13.67 -17.27
CA ILE A 56 11.80 -14.64 -17.05
C ILE A 56 12.37 -16.03 -16.70
N SER A 57 13.43 -16.44 -17.36
CA SER A 57 14.05 -17.76 -17.14
C SER A 57 14.67 -17.84 -15.74
N ALA A 58 15.34 -16.79 -15.30
CA ALA A 58 15.90 -16.70 -13.96
C ALA A 58 14.80 -16.72 -12.89
N LEU A 59 13.70 -15.98 -13.09
CA LEU A 59 12.56 -16.00 -12.19
C LEU A 59 11.93 -17.39 -12.07
N GLN A 60 11.78 -18.11 -13.19
CA GLN A 60 11.28 -19.50 -13.17
C GLN A 60 12.19 -20.44 -12.38
N GLN A 61 13.49 -20.41 -12.66
CA GLN A 61 14.45 -21.32 -12.08
C GLN A 61 14.67 -21.09 -10.58
N GLU A 62 14.86 -19.82 -10.20
CA GLU A 62 15.18 -19.45 -8.81
C GLU A 62 13.97 -19.54 -7.89
N LEU A 63 12.77 -19.24 -8.39
CA LEU A 63 11.55 -19.26 -7.58
C LEU A 63 10.72 -20.54 -7.74
N GLY A 64 11.01 -21.37 -8.73
CA GLY A 64 10.23 -22.59 -9.01
C GLY A 64 8.78 -22.30 -9.40
N ILE A 65 8.51 -21.16 -10.06
CA ILE A 65 7.16 -20.73 -10.44
C ILE A 65 6.87 -21.03 -11.93
N PRO A 66 5.59 -21.21 -12.31
CA PRO A 66 5.20 -21.38 -13.70
C PRO A 66 5.60 -20.19 -14.60
N GLU A 67 5.83 -20.46 -15.89
CA GLU A 67 6.21 -19.45 -16.88
C GLU A 67 5.24 -18.26 -16.92
N GLN A 68 3.95 -18.53 -16.83
CA GLN A 68 2.92 -17.49 -16.81
C GLN A 68 3.07 -16.54 -15.63
N ASP A 69 3.37 -17.06 -14.43
CA ASP A 69 3.61 -16.26 -13.23
C ASP A 69 4.93 -15.50 -13.32
N ALA A 70 6.00 -16.14 -13.83
CA ALA A 70 7.28 -15.49 -14.07
C ALA A 70 7.14 -14.33 -15.06
N PHE A 71 6.41 -14.51 -16.16
CA PHE A 71 6.11 -13.46 -17.11
C PHE A 71 5.34 -12.29 -16.48
N ARG A 72 4.32 -12.59 -15.66
CA ARG A 72 3.56 -11.58 -14.93
C ARG A 72 4.47 -10.77 -14.00
N ILE A 73 5.29 -11.42 -13.17
CA ILE A 73 6.23 -10.77 -12.26
C ILE A 73 7.24 -9.92 -13.02
N PHE A 74 7.86 -10.49 -14.07
CA PHE A 74 8.79 -9.77 -14.94
C PHE A 74 8.16 -8.50 -15.51
N SER A 75 6.95 -8.60 -16.05
CA SER A 75 6.23 -7.46 -16.62
C SER A 75 5.94 -6.36 -15.58
N LEU A 76 5.59 -6.75 -14.36
CA LEU A 76 5.36 -5.81 -13.25
C LEU A 76 6.66 -5.11 -12.82
N LEU A 77 7.77 -5.83 -12.74
CA LEU A 77 9.06 -5.28 -12.33
C LEU A 77 9.68 -4.36 -13.41
N ASN A 78 9.34 -4.55 -14.68
CA ASN A 78 9.90 -3.75 -15.79
C ASN A 78 9.11 -2.47 -16.14
N ARG A 79 8.07 -2.12 -15.39
CA ARG A 79 7.30 -0.87 -15.60
C ARG A 79 7.85 0.35 -14.88
N THR A 80 9.12 0.30 -14.48
CA THR A 80 9.81 1.31 -13.66
C THR A 80 9.65 2.74 -14.16
N VAL A 81 9.95 2.99 -15.44
CA VAL A 81 9.94 4.35 -16.02
C VAL A 81 8.55 4.97 -15.95
N HIS A 82 7.53 4.20 -16.33
CA HIS A 82 6.17 4.69 -16.34
C HIS A 82 5.62 4.92 -14.93
N LEU A 83 5.91 3.98 -14.02
CA LEU A 83 5.49 4.11 -12.63
C LEU A 83 6.18 5.29 -11.94
N SER A 84 7.49 5.50 -12.15
CA SER A 84 8.21 6.62 -11.56
C SER A 84 7.63 7.97 -11.96
N TYR A 85 7.27 8.14 -13.22
CA TYR A 85 6.60 9.36 -13.70
C TYR A 85 5.25 9.61 -13.01
N VAL A 86 4.46 8.56 -12.82
CA VAL A 86 3.15 8.69 -12.14
C VAL A 86 3.34 8.99 -10.66
N LEU A 87 4.31 8.34 -10.00
CA LEU A 87 4.63 8.58 -8.59
C LEU A 87 5.12 10.02 -8.35
N GLU A 88 5.95 10.56 -9.23
CA GLU A 88 6.40 11.96 -9.15
C GLU A 88 5.19 12.92 -9.11
N LYS A 89 4.20 12.68 -9.96
CA LYS A 89 2.95 13.49 -9.94
C LYS A 89 2.13 13.32 -8.66
N PHE A 90 2.21 12.19 -7.99
CA PHE A 90 1.58 11.99 -6.68
C PHE A 90 2.34 12.77 -5.60
N PHE A 91 3.67 12.70 -5.61
CA PHE A 91 4.52 13.46 -4.68
C PHE A 91 4.33 14.99 -4.84
N GLU A 92 4.24 15.49 -6.07
CA GLU A 92 3.90 16.91 -6.35
C GLU A 92 2.57 17.34 -5.72
N LYS A 93 1.62 16.40 -5.53
CA LYS A 93 0.32 16.65 -4.89
C LYS A 93 0.33 16.37 -3.38
N GLY A 94 1.49 16.08 -2.80
CA GLY A 94 1.64 15.75 -1.39
C GLY A 94 1.10 14.36 -1.04
N ILE A 95 1.03 13.45 -2.01
CA ILE A 95 0.68 12.04 -1.78
C ILE A 95 1.96 11.23 -1.80
N ASP A 96 2.29 10.62 -0.68
CA ASP A 96 3.44 9.74 -0.50
C ASP A 96 3.03 8.26 -0.46
N ILE A 97 4.05 7.39 -0.46
CA ILE A 97 3.89 5.95 -0.33
C ILE A 97 4.71 5.47 0.86
N VAL A 98 4.16 4.51 1.59
CA VAL A 98 4.88 3.75 2.60
C VAL A 98 4.59 2.26 2.42
N THR A 99 5.61 1.42 2.59
CA THR A 99 5.49 -0.03 2.53
C THR A 99 5.72 -0.67 3.89
N ILE A 100 5.21 -1.88 4.07
CA ILE A 100 5.24 -2.63 5.34
C ILE A 100 6.65 -2.87 5.89
N GLY A 101 7.69 -2.74 5.06
CA GLY A 101 9.10 -2.88 5.46
C GLY A 101 9.72 -1.61 6.03
N GLU A 102 9.04 -0.47 5.94
CA GLU A 102 9.55 0.82 6.37
C GLU A 102 9.17 1.13 7.82
N GLU A 103 10.01 1.89 8.52
CA GLU A 103 9.81 2.23 9.94
C GLU A 103 8.55 3.07 10.16
N GLU A 104 8.24 3.92 9.21
CA GLU A 104 7.09 4.82 9.20
C GLU A 104 5.75 4.10 8.98
N TYR A 105 5.79 2.85 8.51
CA TYR A 105 4.56 2.09 8.28
C TYR A 105 3.75 1.92 9.57
N PRO A 106 2.43 2.15 9.56
CA PRO A 106 1.59 2.04 10.76
C PRO A 106 1.57 0.62 11.33
N LYS A 107 2.41 0.33 12.33
CA LYS A 107 2.57 -1.01 12.95
C LYS A 107 1.26 -1.60 13.45
N ARG A 108 0.34 -0.76 13.92
CA ARG A 108 -1.01 -1.18 14.34
C ARG A 108 -1.79 -1.92 13.26
N LEU A 109 -1.57 -1.61 11.98
CA LEU A 109 -2.22 -2.34 10.88
C LEU A 109 -1.74 -3.79 10.85
N VAL A 110 -0.43 -3.99 10.98
CA VAL A 110 0.14 -5.34 11.01
C VAL A 110 -0.32 -6.12 12.24
N GLU A 111 -0.29 -5.49 13.41
CA GLU A 111 -0.73 -6.10 14.67
C GLU A 111 -2.20 -6.55 14.64
N ARG A 112 -3.06 -5.76 13.99
CA ARG A 112 -4.50 -6.03 13.95
C ARG A 112 -4.95 -6.91 12.80
N LEU A 113 -4.29 -6.80 11.64
CA LEU A 113 -4.71 -7.43 10.40
C LEU A 113 -3.83 -8.61 9.99
N GLY A 114 -2.60 -8.73 10.55
CA GLY A 114 -1.64 -9.76 10.15
C GLY A 114 -1.40 -9.72 8.63
N GLU A 115 -1.52 -10.85 7.97
CA GLU A 115 -1.36 -10.98 6.51
C GLU A 115 -2.48 -10.32 5.68
N LYS A 116 -3.50 -9.74 6.33
CA LYS A 116 -4.50 -8.89 5.67
C LYS A 116 -4.10 -7.42 5.66
N ALA A 117 -3.02 -7.03 6.35
CA ALA A 117 -2.52 -5.68 6.31
C ALA A 117 -2.07 -5.34 4.89
N PRO A 118 -2.48 -4.19 4.31
CA PRO A 118 -2.05 -3.80 2.98
C PRO A 118 -0.53 -3.59 2.96
N PRO A 119 0.24 -4.28 2.09
CA PRO A 119 1.70 -4.15 2.11
C PRO A 119 2.22 -2.78 1.70
N MET A 120 1.36 -1.96 1.11
CA MET A 120 1.65 -0.61 0.63
C MET A 120 0.45 0.30 0.89
N LEU A 121 0.72 1.53 1.32
CA LEU A 121 -0.28 2.57 1.52
C LEU A 121 0.12 3.82 0.72
N TYR A 122 -0.87 4.45 0.10
CA TYR A 122 -0.79 5.84 -0.33
C TYR A 122 -1.34 6.72 0.78
N TYR A 123 -0.64 7.80 1.13
CA TYR A 123 -1.05 8.69 2.20
C TYR A 123 -0.75 10.14 1.87
N ALA A 124 -1.47 11.04 2.53
CA ALA A 124 -1.20 12.47 2.53
C ALA A 124 -1.22 12.97 3.98
N GLY A 125 -0.23 13.76 4.35
CA GLY A 125 -0.09 14.27 5.71
C GLY A 125 0.82 13.44 6.61
N ASP A 126 0.60 13.49 7.92
CA ASP A 126 1.50 12.89 8.93
C ASP A 126 1.05 11.47 9.33
N LEU A 127 1.82 10.45 8.95
CA LEU A 127 1.58 9.06 9.35
C LEU A 127 1.67 8.81 10.86
N LYS A 128 2.33 9.70 11.62
CA LYS A 128 2.39 9.58 13.08
C LYS A 128 1.01 9.61 13.72
N LEU A 129 0.07 10.30 13.09
CA LEU A 129 -1.33 10.33 13.53
C LEU A 129 -1.96 8.92 13.59
N CYS A 130 -1.50 7.98 12.78
CA CYS A 130 -1.98 6.59 12.82
C CYS A 130 -1.62 5.85 14.13
N GLN A 131 -0.70 6.38 14.93
CA GLN A 131 -0.30 5.82 16.22
C GLN A 131 -1.13 6.39 17.37
N GLU A 132 -1.81 7.51 17.16
CA GLU A 132 -2.58 8.19 18.18
C GLU A 132 -3.92 7.49 18.47
N LYS A 133 -4.50 7.81 19.63
CA LYS A 133 -5.83 7.32 19.99
C LYS A 133 -6.88 8.08 19.18
N GLY A 134 -7.73 7.36 18.47
CA GLY A 134 -8.78 7.95 17.66
C GLY A 134 -10.15 7.35 17.93
N ILE A 135 -11.18 8.13 17.67
CA ILE A 135 -12.59 7.73 17.71
C ILE A 135 -13.13 7.72 16.28
N LEU A 136 -13.58 6.55 15.85
CA LEU A 136 -14.23 6.40 14.54
C LEU A 136 -15.65 6.96 14.59
N MET A 137 -15.93 7.90 13.69
CA MET A 137 -17.29 8.41 13.47
C MET A 137 -17.76 7.91 12.11
N ALA A 138 -18.83 7.15 12.08
CA ALA A 138 -19.52 6.70 10.87
C ALA A 138 -21.00 7.06 10.96
N GLY A 139 -21.58 7.50 9.86
CA GLY A 139 -22.99 7.91 9.82
C GLY A 139 -23.54 7.90 8.41
N ALA A 140 -24.86 8.04 8.27
CA ALA A 140 -25.53 8.20 7.00
C ALA A 140 -25.31 9.62 6.44
N GLY A 141 -25.14 9.75 5.11
CA GLY A 141 -24.86 11.02 4.43
C GLY A 141 -25.99 12.04 4.47
N ASN A 142 -27.23 11.64 4.82
CA ASN A 142 -28.39 12.51 4.87
C ASN A 142 -28.81 12.79 6.33
N MET A 143 -28.09 13.68 6.99
CA MET A 143 -28.47 14.13 8.34
C MET A 143 -29.39 15.35 8.26
N LYS A 144 -30.39 15.38 9.17
CA LYS A 144 -31.18 16.59 9.41
C LYS A 144 -30.39 17.55 10.30
N GLU A 145 -30.74 18.84 10.29
CA GLU A 145 -30.09 19.91 11.03
C GLU A 145 -29.86 19.61 12.53
N ALA A 146 -30.80 18.90 13.17
CA ALA A 146 -30.62 18.45 14.56
C ALA A 146 -29.49 17.41 14.71
N GLY A 147 -29.30 16.53 13.71
CA GLY A 147 -28.20 15.58 13.66
C GLY A 147 -26.85 16.27 13.47
N GLU A 148 -26.79 17.27 12.59
CA GLU A 148 -25.56 18.06 12.36
C GLU A 148 -25.08 18.74 13.65
N ARG A 149 -25.98 19.37 14.41
CA ARG A 149 -25.66 19.98 15.72
C ARG A 149 -25.14 18.96 16.74
N CYS A 150 -25.73 17.77 16.77
CA CYS A 150 -25.27 16.69 17.62
C CYS A 150 -23.85 16.24 17.26
N VAL A 151 -23.58 16.05 15.97
CA VAL A 151 -22.24 15.69 15.45
C VAL A 151 -21.23 16.76 15.81
N GLN A 152 -21.53 18.05 15.59
CA GLN A 152 -20.63 19.16 15.94
C GLN A 152 -20.27 19.12 17.44
N THR A 153 -21.26 18.98 18.32
CA THR A 153 -21.03 18.88 19.76
C THR A 153 -20.17 17.69 20.14
N LEU A 154 -20.35 16.56 19.45
CA LEU A 154 -19.58 15.34 19.70
C LEU A 154 -18.12 15.49 19.23
N VAL A 155 -17.91 16.07 18.05
CA VAL A 155 -16.58 16.39 17.50
C VAL A 155 -15.82 17.30 18.46
N ASP A 156 -16.43 18.37 18.95
CA ASP A 156 -15.81 19.29 19.91
C ASP A 156 -15.36 18.56 21.20
N LYS A 157 -16.18 17.64 21.71
CA LYS A 157 -15.84 16.85 22.88
C LYS A 157 -14.68 15.88 22.62
N ILE A 158 -14.66 15.24 21.46
CA ILE A 158 -13.58 14.32 21.04
C ILE A 158 -12.25 15.08 20.98
N ILE A 159 -12.21 16.23 20.32
CA ILE A 159 -11.01 17.05 20.19
C ILE A 159 -10.54 17.56 21.55
N ARG A 160 -11.43 18.10 22.40
CA ARG A 160 -11.08 18.56 23.74
C ARG A 160 -10.57 17.45 24.65
N ALA A 161 -10.99 16.20 24.42
CA ALA A 161 -10.50 15.04 25.13
C ALA A 161 -9.14 14.52 24.61
N GLY A 162 -8.55 15.17 23.59
CA GLY A 162 -7.24 14.80 23.02
C GLY A 162 -7.27 13.56 22.13
N TYR A 163 -8.44 13.23 21.56
CA TYR A 163 -8.56 12.13 20.62
C TYR A 163 -8.60 12.64 19.17
N LEU A 164 -8.06 11.83 18.25
CA LEU A 164 -8.24 12.07 16.82
C LEU A 164 -9.65 11.65 16.40
N LEU A 165 -10.19 12.39 15.46
CA LEU A 165 -11.40 11.98 14.74
C LEU A 165 -11.02 11.16 13.51
N ILE A 166 -11.56 9.95 13.42
CA ILE A 166 -11.37 9.06 12.29
C ILE A 166 -12.69 9.01 11.50
N THR A 167 -12.64 9.31 10.23
CA THR A 167 -13.82 9.23 9.36
C THR A 167 -13.50 8.47 8.07
N GLY A 168 -14.50 7.81 7.48
CA GLY A 168 -14.40 7.28 6.12
C GLY A 168 -14.61 8.41 5.11
N GLY A 169 -13.80 8.43 4.05
CA GLY A 169 -14.01 9.34 2.92
C GLY A 169 -15.24 8.90 2.11
N THR A 170 -16.41 9.36 2.47
CA THR A 170 -17.63 9.22 1.64
C THR A 170 -17.74 10.41 0.71
N ARG A 171 -18.11 10.13 -0.55
CA ARG A 171 -18.52 11.19 -1.51
C ARG A 171 -19.92 11.65 -1.23
#